data_1d0490e4281c103977045609ed5dca28
#
_entry.id   1d0490e4281c103977045609ed5dca28
#
_cell.length_a   1.000
_cell.length_b   1.000
_cell.length_c   1.000
_cell.angle_alpha   90.00
_cell.angle_beta   90.00
_cell.angle_gamma   90.00
#
_symmetry.space_group_name_H-M   'P 1'
#
loop_
_entity.id
_entity.type
_entity.pdbx_description
1 polymer ?
#
loop_
_entity_poly.entity_id
_entity_poly.type
_entity_poly.pdbx_seq_one_letter_code
_entity_poly.pdbx_strand_id
1 'polypeptide(L)'
;MSDIRVLYDYQAFTMQTHGGVSRCFMELYKHLPGSVNAQIAIKESDNVYIKDIESVKPAHDRYNKFICRYNFWGKGHLHLWYDKLTQGGYYPDYNKNYAIELLKKGDFEVFHPTFFSDYFLPYLNGRPFVLTIHDMIPELYPQYFSRDDIQVVMKKKLAPLASAIIAVSENTKKDIIRILGIPDNKIHVIYHGCSFPHTSKREIQISNPYLLYVGDRNNYKNFDLFVQYVTPFLLSHAEMRVMCTGRSFNCKEKELFTKHQLEERFVHYWVSSDDEFFSLYHQALCFVYPSEYEGFGIPILEAYKASCPVLLNNASCFPEIAGDAAVYFHMDSIDSDIVEKLEKIYSYSEKERNALLAKQQERLALYSWEQSANQMAKIYCDIASI
;
A
#
# COMPACT_ATOMS: atom_id res chain seq x y z
N MET A 1 -32.81 10.31 -3.26
CA MET A 1 -32.36 9.01 -2.81
C MET A 1 -31.92 9.19 -1.38
N SER A 2 -32.31 8.33 -0.45
CA SER A 2 -31.81 8.41 0.94
C SER A 2 -30.30 8.14 0.93
N ASP A 3 -29.54 8.93 1.71
CA ASP A 3 -28.09 8.74 1.84
C ASP A 3 -27.79 7.36 2.42
N ILE A 4 -26.91 6.60 1.77
CA ILE A 4 -26.48 5.28 2.26
C ILE A 4 -25.46 5.49 3.38
N ARG A 5 -25.70 4.91 4.56
CA ARG A 5 -24.77 4.95 5.68
C ARG A 5 -23.84 3.75 5.64
N VAL A 6 -22.54 4.01 5.57
CA VAL A 6 -21.48 3.00 5.53
C VAL A 6 -20.64 3.08 6.80
N LEU A 7 -20.43 1.95 7.46
CA LEU A 7 -19.55 1.84 8.60
C LEU A 7 -18.24 1.16 8.19
N TYR A 8 -17.14 1.91 8.21
CA TYR A 8 -15.78 1.36 8.14
C TYR A 8 -15.29 1.01 9.54
N ASP A 9 -14.43 0.02 9.65
CA ASP A 9 -13.77 -0.29 10.91
C ASP A 9 -12.38 0.38 11.06
N TYR A 10 -11.71 0.07 12.15
CA TYR A 10 -10.47 0.70 12.58
C TYR A 10 -9.19 0.01 12.10
N GLN A 11 -9.26 -1.23 11.59
CA GLN A 11 -8.12 -2.14 11.49
C GLN A 11 -6.94 -1.53 10.69
N ALA A 12 -7.18 -1.04 9.46
CA ALA A 12 -6.13 -0.44 8.62
C ALA A 12 -5.42 0.75 9.28
N PHE A 13 -6.12 1.46 10.16
CA PHE A 13 -5.63 2.66 10.81
C PHE A 13 -4.90 2.41 12.13
N THR A 14 -4.88 1.17 12.60
CA THR A 14 -4.19 0.78 13.85
C THR A 14 -3.00 -0.15 13.62
N MET A 15 -2.90 -0.74 12.43
CA MET A 15 -1.84 -1.69 12.09
C MET A 15 -0.49 -1.00 11.85
N GLN A 16 -0.49 0.20 11.28
CA GLN A 16 0.70 0.91 10.85
C GLN A 16 0.53 2.41 11.01
N THR A 17 1.63 3.09 11.33
CA THR A 17 1.67 4.56 11.34
C THR A 17 1.56 5.13 9.91
N HIS A 18 2.19 4.44 8.94
CA HIS A 18 2.13 4.72 7.51
C HIS A 18 1.87 3.40 6.79
N GLY A 19 0.93 3.38 5.84
CA GLY A 19 0.66 2.17 5.07
C GLY A 19 -0.22 2.41 3.86
N GLY A 20 0.01 1.64 2.78
CA GLY A 20 -0.76 1.75 1.55
C GLY A 20 -2.24 1.46 1.74
N VAL A 21 -2.59 0.47 2.59
CA VAL A 21 -3.98 0.09 2.87
C VAL A 21 -4.72 1.23 3.57
N SER A 22 -4.14 1.81 4.63
CA SER A 22 -4.76 2.93 5.35
C SER A 22 -4.89 4.19 4.49
N ARG A 23 -3.88 4.47 3.63
CA ARG A 23 -3.95 5.55 2.64
C ARG A 23 -5.10 5.33 1.67
N CYS A 24 -5.23 4.13 1.12
CA CYS A 24 -6.30 3.77 0.19
C CYS A 24 -7.69 4.00 0.79
N PHE A 25 -7.97 3.46 1.98
CA PHE A 25 -9.26 3.66 2.63
C PHE A 25 -9.54 5.13 2.96
N MET A 26 -8.52 5.88 3.37
CA MET A 26 -8.70 7.30 3.67
C MET A 26 -8.97 8.15 2.42
N GLU A 27 -8.28 7.84 1.32
CA GLU A 27 -8.54 8.51 0.04
C GLU A 27 -9.94 8.18 -0.49
N LEU A 28 -10.35 6.91 -0.44
CA LEU A 28 -11.73 6.54 -0.79
C LEU A 28 -12.75 7.29 0.08
N TYR A 29 -12.53 7.31 1.40
CA TYR A 29 -13.39 8.01 2.34
C TYR A 29 -13.54 9.51 2.03
N LYS A 30 -12.43 10.19 1.72
CA LYS A 30 -12.42 11.63 1.39
C LYS A 30 -13.12 11.96 0.08
N HIS A 31 -13.16 11.03 -0.86
CA HIS A 31 -13.74 11.25 -2.21
C HIS A 31 -15.13 10.61 -2.40
N LEU A 32 -15.70 10.01 -1.34
CA LEU A 32 -17.07 9.49 -1.43
C LEU A 32 -18.06 10.62 -1.82
N PRO A 33 -18.99 10.35 -2.74
CA PRO A 33 -20.01 11.33 -3.11
C PRO A 33 -20.97 11.58 -1.95
N GLY A 34 -21.63 12.75 -1.94
CA GLY A 34 -22.57 13.14 -0.88
C GLY A 34 -23.79 12.23 -0.70
N SER A 35 -24.01 11.27 -1.59
CA SER A 35 -25.01 10.21 -1.45
C SER A 35 -24.58 9.07 -0.51
N VAL A 36 -23.35 9.07 -0.03
CA VAL A 36 -22.83 8.09 0.92
C VAL A 36 -22.36 8.81 2.17
N ASN A 37 -22.99 8.51 3.30
CA ASN A 37 -22.58 8.99 4.61
C ASN A 37 -21.73 7.92 5.29
N ALA A 38 -20.42 8.07 5.27
CA ALA A 38 -19.49 7.09 5.81
C ALA A 38 -18.98 7.51 7.19
N GLN A 39 -18.88 6.53 8.10
CA GLN A 39 -18.29 6.68 9.42
C GLN A 39 -17.17 5.68 9.61
N ILE A 40 -16.06 6.10 10.23
CA ILE A 40 -14.97 5.20 10.62
C ILE A 40 -15.09 4.90 12.12
N ALA A 41 -15.20 3.62 12.47
CA ALA A 41 -15.34 3.15 13.85
C ALA A 41 -14.00 3.15 14.58
N ILE A 42 -13.43 4.34 14.80
CA ILE A 42 -12.13 4.51 15.44
C ILE A 42 -12.17 5.64 16.47
N LYS A 43 -11.50 5.46 17.60
CA LYS A 43 -11.34 6.47 18.67
C LYS A 43 -9.91 6.97 18.80
N GLU A 44 -8.94 6.09 18.55
CA GLU A 44 -7.51 6.38 18.77
C GLU A 44 -6.65 5.80 17.67
N SER A 45 -5.72 6.60 17.14
CA SER A 45 -4.76 6.16 16.14
C SER A 45 -3.55 7.08 16.08
N ASP A 46 -2.38 6.50 15.76
CA ASP A 46 -1.16 7.22 15.39
C ASP A 46 -0.94 7.21 13.87
N ASN A 47 -1.90 6.72 13.10
CA ASN A 47 -1.82 6.69 11.64
C ASN A 47 -1.91 8.11 11.07
N VAL A 48 -0.99 8.45 10.17
CA VAL A 48 -0.85 9.82 9.64
C VAL A 48 -2.02 10.27 8.77
N TYR A 49 -2.72 9.34 8.14
CA TYR A 49 -3.79 9.68 7.20
C TYR A 49 -5.12 10.01 7.88
N ILE A 50 -5.30 9.60 9.14
CA ILE A 50 -6.56 9.81 9.88
C ILE A 50 -6.49 11.01 10.85
N LYS A 51 -5.36 11.71 10.91
CA LYS A 51 -5.13 12.83 11.86
C LYS A 51 -6.11 13.98 11.70
N ASP A 52 -6.64 14.18 10.50
CA ASP A 52 -7.57 15.28 10.19
C ASP A 52 -9.01 14.98 10.65
N ILE A 53 -9.29 13.80 11.17
CA ILE A 53 -10.59 13.46 11.75
C ILE A 53 -10.59 13.88 13.22
N GLU A 54 -11.30 14.99 13.53
CA GLU A 54 -11.32 15.63 14.87
C GLU A 54 -11.69 14.68 16.01
N SER A 55 -12.49 13.65 15.75
CA SER A 55 -12.93 12.69 16.76
C SER A 55 -11.86 11.68 17.17
N VAL A 56 -10.76 11.57 16.41
CA VAL A 56 -9.70 10.56 16.62
C VAL A 56 -8.59 11.15 17.47
N LYS A 57 -8.27 10.47 18.57
CA LYS A 57 -7.18 10.87 19.48
C LYS A 57 -5.90 10.11 19.14
N PRO A 58 -4.70 10.69 19.41
CA PRO A 58 -3.46 9.96 19.33
C PRO A 58 -3.43 8.77 20.30
N ALA A 59 -3.09 7.57 19.79
CA ALA A 59 -3.05 6.34 20.60
C ALA A 59 -1.96 6.40 21.68
N HIS A 60 -0.79 7.00 21.38
CA HIS A 60 0.34 7.13 22.29
C HIS A 60 0.09 8.11 23.47
N ASP A 61 -0.96 8.93 23.40
CA ASP A 61 -1.27 9.90 24.47
C ASP A 61 -1.54 9.22 25.82
N ARG A 62 -2.09 8.01 25.82
CA ARG A 62 -2.31 7.22 27.04
C ARG A 62 -1.02 6.78 27.70
N TYR A 63 -0.11 6.19 26.89
CA TYR A 63 1.19 5.79 27.39
C TYR A 63 2.00 6.99 27.90
N ASN A 64 1.99 8.09 27.15
CA ASN A 64 2.69 9.31 27.53
C ASN A 64 2.15 9.93 28.83
N LYS A 65 0.84 9.85 29.07
CA LYS A 65 0.18 10.36 30.29
C LYS A 65 0.20 9.37 31.44
N PHE A 66 0.55 8.09 31.22
CA PHE A 66 0.58 7.08 32.26
C PHE A 66 1.60 7.42 33.35
N ILE A 67 1.12 7.57 34.62
CA ILE A 67 1.86 7.98 35.82
C ILE A 67 2.49 9.36 35.67
N CYS A 68 3.31 9.62 34.65
CA CYS A 68 3.94 10.91 34.38
C CYS A 68 4.29 11.02 32.89
N ARG A 69 4.51 12.27 32.40
CA ARG A 69 4.90 12.54 31.01
C ARG A 69 6.32 12.08 30.65
N TYR A 70 7.16 11.80 31.62
CA TYR A 70 8.55 11.38 31.41
C TYR A 70 8.65 9.86 31.20
N ASN A 71 9.51 9.45 30.28
CA ASN A 71 9.86 8.05 30.13
C ASN A 71 10.88 7.65 31.21
N PHE A 72 10.63 6.54 31.89
CA PHE A 72 11.56 5.92 32.83
C PHE A 72 11.70 4.42 32.52
N TRP A 73 12.80 3.83 32.97
CA TRP A 73 13.05 2.41 32.77
C TRP A 73 11.92 1.58 33.41
N GLY A 74 11.35 0.67 32.61
CA GLY A 74 10.23 -0.16 33.07
C GLY A 74 8.82 0.46 32.93
N LYS A 75 8.68 1.74 32.51
CA LYS A 75 7.36 2.36 32.30
C LYS A 75 6.45 1.54 31.39
N GLY A 76 7.01 0.95 30.32
CA GLY A 76 6.26 0.10 29.39
C GLY A 76 5.72 -1.16 30.04
N HIS A 77 6.54 -1.84 30.85
CA HIS A 77 6.09 -3.02 31.59
C HIS A 77 5.03 -2.68 32.64
N LEU A 78 5.18 -1.55 33.31
CA LEU A 78 4.22 -1.08 34.31
C LEU A 78 2.88 -0.71 33.67
N HIS A 79 2.91 -0.07 32.51
CA HIS A 79 1.72 0.25 31.72
C HIS A 79 1.00 -1.01 31.26
N LEU A 80 1.72 -1.97 30.72
CA LEU A 80 1.19 -3.29 30.33
C LEU A 80 0.55 -4.03 31.51
N TRP A 81 1.20 -4.01 32.67
CA TRP A 81 0.68 -4.63 33.88
C TRP A 81 -0.56 -3.93 34.42
N TYR A 82 -0.56 -2.59 34.43
CA TYR A 82 -1.70 -1.77 34.81
C TYR A 82 -2.91 -2.02 33.90
N ASP A 83 -2.72 -2.04 32.58
CA ASP A 83 -3.77 -2.34 31.61
C ASP A 83 -4.31 -3.77 31.78
N LYS A 84 -3.43 -4.71 32.08
CA LYS A 84 -3.79 -6.09 32.37
C LYS A 84 -4.68 -6.24 33.62
N LEU A 85 -4.38 -5.48 34.67
CA LEU A 85 -5.13 -5.51 35.92
C LEU A 85 -6.47 -4.76 35.85
N THR A 86 -6.48 -3.61 35.16
CA THR A 86 -7.65 -2.74 35.19
C THR A 86 -8.68 -3.09 34.13
N GLN A 87 -8.33 -3.87 33.11
CA GLN A 87 -9.16 -4.04 31.92
C GLN A 87 -9.27 -5.51 31.41
N GLY A 88 -9.00 -6.46 32.27
CA GLY A 88 -9.32 -7.88 31.98
C GLY A 88 -8.34 -8.61 31.08
N GLY A 89 -7.07 -8.17 30.99
CA GLY A 89 -6.00 -9.06 30.58
C GLY A 89 -5.51 -9.02 29.15
N TYR A 90 -5.91 -8.09 28.33
CA TYR A 90 -5.27 -7.69 27.05
C TYR A 90 -5.53 -6.21 26.87
N TYR A 91 -4.67 -5.51 26.12
CA TYR A 91 -4.98 -4.12 25.71
C TYR A 91 -6.46 -4.11 25.34
N PRO A 92 -7.32 -3.38 26.06
CA PRO A 92 -8.67 -3.25 25.58
C PRO A 92 -8.51 -2.63 24.21
N ASP A 93 -8.88 -3.35 23.21
CA ASP A 93 -8.94 -2.79 21.88
C ASP A 93 -10.10 -1.80 21.86
N TYR A 94 -9.82 -0.56 22.34
CA TYR A 94 -10.83 0.49 22.45
C TYR A 94 -11.50 0.72 21.10
N ASN A 95 -10.74 0.56 20.04
CA ASN A 95 -11.28 0.69 18.69
C ASN A 95 -12.19 -0.49 18.37
N LYS A 96 -11.79 -1.72 18.72
CA LYS A 96 -12.63 -2.90 18.54
C LYS A 96 -13.92 -2.82 19.34
N ASN A 97 -13.83 -2.43 20.60
CA ASN A 97 -15.01 -2.27 21.47
C ASN A 97 -15.95 -1.18 20.94
N TYR A 98 -15.40 -0.08 20.45
CA TYR A 98 -16.17 0.98 19.83
C TYR A 98 -16.81 0.55 18.51
N ALA A 99 -16.09 -0.19 17.68
CA ALA A 99 -16.66 -0.77 16.46
C ALA A 99 -17.81 -1.72 16.76
N ILE A 100 -17.67 -2.59 17.80
CA ILE A 100 -18.74 -3.48 18.25
C ILE A 100 -19.94 -2.68 18.79
N GLU A 101 -19.71 -1.58 19.49
CA GLU A 101 -20.77 -0.69 19.96
C GLU A 101 -21.59 -0.12 18.82
N LEU A 102 -20.92 0.43 17.78
CA LEU A 102 -21.57 0.94 16.57
C LEU A 102 -22.28 -0.15 15.76
N LEU A 103 -21.66 -1.30 15.63
CA LEU A 103 -22.30 -2.48 14.98
C LEU A 103 -23.59 -2.90 15.69
N LYS A 104 -23.59 -2.94 17.02
CA LYS A 104 -24.78 -3.25 17.82
C LYS A 104 -25.86 -2.17 17.71
N LYS A 105 -25.48 -0.91 17.65
CA LYS A 105 -26.40 0.21 17.42
C LYS A 105 -27.11 0.11 16.09
N GLY A 106 -26.39 -0.34 15.06
CA GLY A 106 -26.97 -0.69 13.76
C GLY A 106 -27.36 0.49 12.87
N ASP A 107 -26.80 1.68 13.11
CA ASP A 107 -27.08 2.89 12.34
C ASP A 107 -26.25 2.93 11.03
N PHE A 108 -26.26 1.85 10.26
CA PHE A 108 -25.62 1.72 8.96
C PHE A 108 -26.33 0.70 8.09
N GLU A 109 -26.27 0.83 6.79
CA GLU A 109 -26.79 -0.10 5.80
C GLU A 109 -25.73 -1.10 5.35
N VAL A 110 -24.45 -0.65 5.22
CA VAL A 110 -23.34 -1.47 4.74
C VAL A 110 -22.17 -1.40 5.71
N PHE A 111 -21.57 -2.54 6.01
CA PHE A 111 -20.30 -2.60 6.74
C PHE A 111 -19.14 -2.86 5.78
N HIS A 112 -18.01 -2.19 5.98
CA HIS A 112 -16.81 -2.41 5.20
C HIS A 112 -15.59 -2.54 6.11
N PRO A 113 -15.19 -3.78 6.48
CA PRO A 113 -13.98 -4.00 7.24
C PRO A 113 -12.75 -3.53 6.44
N THR A 114 -11.87 -2.79 7.09
CA THR A 114 -10.69 -2.23 6.45
C THR A 114 -9.49 -3.18 6.41
N PHE A 115 -9.64 -4.36 7.07
CA PHE A 115 -8.69 -5.47 7.02
C PHE A 115 -9.37 -6.80 7.37
N PHE A 116 -8.60 -7.88 7.53
CA PHE A 116 -9.12 -9.23 7.66
C PHE A 116 -9.27 -9.67 9.12
N SER A 117 -10.47 -9.53 9.67
CA SER A 117 -10.86 -10.07 10.97
C SER A 117 -12.36 -10.38 10.95
N ASP A 118 -12.79 -11.38 11.68
CA ASP A 118 -14.18 -11.89 11.72
C ASP A 118 -15.00 -11.36 12.91
N TYR A 119 -14.42 -10.50 13.75
CA TYR A 119 -15.03 -10.02 15.00
C TYR A 119 -16.43 -9.41 14.82
N PHE A 120 -16.69 -8.86 13.64
CA PHE A 120 -17.91 -8.13 13.33
C PHE A 120 -19.09 -9.05 12.94
N LEU A 121 -18.81 -10.26 12.44
CA LEU A 121 -19.83 -11.16 11.91
C LEU A 121 -21.04 -11.38 12.85
N PRO A 122 -20.85 -11.59 14.18
CA PRO A 122 -21.97 -11.78 15.10
C PRO A 122 -22.87 -10.55 15.28
N TYR A 123 -22.43 -9.38 14.83
CA TYR A 123 -23.10 -8.09 15.08
C TYR A 123 -23.71 -7.46 13.82
N LEU A 124 -23.55 -8.07 12.65
CA LEU A 124 -24.13 -7.56 11.41
C LEU A 124 -25.66 -7.59 11.37
N ASN A 125 -26.28 -8.53 12.08
CA ASN A 125 -27.73 -8.70 12.13
C ASN A 125 -28.37 -8.74 10.72
N GLY A 126 -27.77 -9.50 9.80
CA GLY A 126 -28.23 -9.63 8.41
C GLY A 126 -27.82 -8.51 7.46
N ARG A 127 -27.13 -7.47 7.94
CA ARG A 127 -26.64 -6.39 7.04
C ARG A 127 -25.50 -6.87 6.16
N PRO A 128 -25.45 -6.39 4.91
CA PRO A 128 -24.38 -6.74 3.97
C PRO A 128 -23.03 -6.15 4.40
N PHE A 129 -21.95 -6.83 3.99
CA PHE A 129 -20.61 -6.26 4.09
C PHE A 129 -19.84 -6.42 2.77
N VAL A 130 -18.97 -5.45 2.50
CA VAL A 130 -18.01 -5.45 1.40
C VAL A 130 -16.64 -5.86 1.92
N LEU A 131 -15.90 -6.66 1.16
CA LEU A 131 -14.53 -7.05 1.51
C LEU A 131 -13.56 -6.57 0.44
N THR A 132 -12.61 -5.69 0.79
CA THR A 132 -11.52 -5.33 -0.12
C THR A 132 -10.36 -6.30 0.05
N ILE A 133 -9.89 -6.89 -1.06
CA ILE A 133 -8.71 -7.74 -1.14
C ILE A 133 -7.66 -7.03 -1.98
N HIS A 134 -6.59 -6.58 -1.32
CA HIS A 134 -5.52 -5.82 -1.95
C HIS A 134 -4.55 -6.69 -2.75
N ASP A 135 -4.34 -7.93 -2.30
CA ASP A 135 -3.46 -8.91 -2.94
C ASP A 135 -3.78 -10.33 -2.46
N MET A 136 -3.15 -11.30 -3.12
CA MET A 136 -3.15 -12.71 -2.75
C MET A 136 -1.72 -13.21 -2.48
N ILE A 137 -0.83 -12.31 -2.01
CA ILE A 137 0.60 -12.59 -1.81
C ILE A 137 0.83 -13.74 -0.82
N PRO A 138 0.21 -13.77 0.38
CA PRO A 138 0.45 -14.88 1.31
C PRO A 138 0.03 -16.25 0.76
N GLU A 139 -1.01 -16.28 -0.07
CA GLU A 139 -1.50 -17.52 -0.71
C GLU A 139 -0.60 -17.97 -1.86
N LEU A 140 -0.03 -17.02 -2.61
CA LEU A 140 0.83 -17.28 -3.77
C LEU A 140 2.25 -17.65 -3.39
N TYR A 141 2.74 -17.12 -2.29
CA TYR A 141 4.12 -17.27 -1.82
C TYR A 141 4.19 -17.93 -0.43
N PRO A 142 3.66 -19.15 -0.26
CA PRO A 142 3.59 -19.81 1.05
C PRO A 142 4.98 -20.09 1.67
N GLN A 143 6.06 -20.02 0.86
CA GLN A 143 7.44 -20.14 1.36
C GLN A 143 7.87 -18.95 2.22
N TYR A 144 7.20 -17.79 2.10
CA TYR A 144 7.50 -16.57 2.85
C TYR A 144 6.51 -16.29 3.98
N PHE A 145 5.38 -17.01 4.02
CA PHE A 145 4.31 -16.80 4.99
C PHE A 145 3.95 -18.10 5.69
N SER A 146 3.49 -18.00 6.94
CA SER A 146 2.98 -19.19 7.64
C SER A 146 1.71 -19.71 6.95
N ARG A 147 1.52 -21.03 6.99
CA ARG A 147 0.24 -21.65 6.55
C ARG A 147 -0.97 -21.16 7.36
N ASP A 148 -0.72 -20.78 8.61
CA ASP A 148 -1.70 -20.24 9.53
C ASP A 148 -1.67 -18.70 9.55
N ASP A 149 -1.13 -18.07 8.50
CA ASP A 149 -1.17 -16.61 8.38
C ASP A 149 -2.61 -16.13 8.46
N ILE A 150 -2.85 -15.17 9.34
CA ILE A 150 -4.20 -14.67 9.63
C ILE A 150 -4.91 -14.15 8.38
N GLN A 151 -4.17 -13.58 7.42
CA GLN A 151 -4.74 -13.07 6.18
C GLN A 151 -5.27 -14.21 5.33
N VAL A 152 -4.50 -15.31 5.17
CA VAL A 152 -4.90 -16.51 4.41
C VAL A 152 -6.17 -17.10 5.01
N VAL A 153 -6.15 -17.33 6.34
CA VAL A 153 -7.29 -17.93 7.06
C VAL A 153 -8.53 -17.04 6.95
N MET A 154 -8.37 -15.73 7.16
CA MET A 154 -9.51 -14.81 7.18
C MET A 154 -10.05 -14.50 5.80
N LYS A 155 -9.20 -14.33 4.76
CA LYS A 155 -9.69 -14.19 3.38
C LYS A 155 -10.53 -15.38 2.96
N LYS A 156 -10.05 -16.60 3.23
CA LYS A 156 -10.79 -17.84 2.94
C LYS A 156 -12.13 -17.92 3.70
N LYS A 157 -12.18 -17.41 4.92
CA LYS A 157 -13.41 -17.39 5.74
C LYS A 157 -14.40 -16.32 5.31
N LEU A 158 -13.92 -15.10 5.06
CA LEU A 158 -14.76 -13.92 4.86
C LEU A 158 -15.24 -13.76 3.42
N ALA A 159 -14.42 -14.11 2.42
CA ALA A 159 -14.76 -13.88 1.02
C ALA A 159 -16.05 -14.58 0.57
N PRO A 160 -16.34 -15.84 0.97
CA PRO A 160 -17.64 -16.46 0.65
C PRO A 160 -18.83 -15.76 1.28
N LEU A 161 -18.65 -15.12 2.45
CA LEU A 161 -19.71 -14.47 3.23
C LEU A 161 -19.97 -13.02 2.81
N ALA A 162 -18.99 -12.35 2.20
CA ALA A 162 -19.13 -10.97 1.76
C ALA A 162 -20.25 -10.81 0.71
N SER A 163 -21.00 -9.73 0.73
CA SER A 163 -22.02 -9.41 -0.28
C SER A 163 -21.38 -9.00 -1.60
N ALA A 164 -20.26 -8.28 -1.54
CA ALA A 164 -19.42 -7.94 -2.67
C ALA A 164 -17.94 -7.96 -2.25
N ILE A 165 -17.07 -8.25 -3.22
CA ILE A 165 -15.62 -8.22 -3.04
C ILE A 165 -15.04 -7.17 -3.97
N ILE A 166 -14.14 -6.35 -3.43
CA ILE A 166 -13.38 -5.38 -4.21
C ILE A 166 -11.98 -5.95 -4.43
N ALA A 167 -11.60 -6.12 -5.68
CA ALA A 167 -10.23 -6.38 -6.10
C ALA A 167 -9.60 -5.08 -6.61
N VAL A 168 -8.32 -4.85 -6.31
CA VAL A 168 -7.64 -3.61 -6.70
C VAL A 168 -7.07 -3.65 -8.12
N SER A 169 -7.12 -4.81 -8.77
CA SER A 169 -6.72 -5.04 -10.17
C SER A 169 -7.43 -6.26 -10.74
N GLU A 170 -7.47 -6.37 -12.07
CA GLU A 170 -7.94 -7.59 -12.75
C GLU A 170 -7.05 -8.79 -12.41
N ASN A 171 -5.73 -8.56 -12.23
CA ASN A 171 -4.82 -9.59 -11.77
C ASN A 171 -5.24 -10.14 -10.39
N THR A 172 -5.49 -9.28 -9.43
CA THR A 172 -5.98 -9.68 -8.09
C THR A 172 -7.34 -10.38 -8.19
N LYS A 173 -8.26 -9.91 -9.03
CA LYS A 173 -9.55 -10.57 -9.29
C LYS A 173 -9.37 -11.99 -9.80
N LYS A 174 -8.49 -12.20 -10.80
CA LYS A 174 -8.17 -13.54 -11.32
C LYS A 174 -7.65 -14.47 -10.21
N ASP A 175 -6.79 -13.97 -9.35
CA ASP A 175 -6.24 -14.74 -8.25
C ASP A 175 -7.30 -15.08 -7.19
N ILE A 176 -8.19 -14.16 -6.86
CA ILE A 176 -9.34 -14.42 -5.95
C ILE A 176 -10.21 -15.55 -6.51
N ILE A 177 -10.55 -15.50 -7.79
CA ILE A 177 -11.34 -16.55 -8.46
C ILE A 177 -10.61 -17.89 -8.38
N ARG A 178 -9.35 -17.91 -8.80
CA ARG A 178 -8.53 -19.12 -8.89
C ARG A 178 -8.25 -19.76 -7.54
N ILE A 179 -7.95 -18.96 -6.50
CA ILE A 179 -7.47 -19.44 -5.20
C ILE A 179 -8.63 -19.68 -4.23
N LEU A 180 -9.60 -18.75 -4.20
CA LEU A 180 -10.70 -18.81 -3.23
C LEU A 180 -12.01 -19.39 -3.84
N GLY A 181 -12.07 -19.61 -5.16
CA GLY A 181 -13.27 -20.14 -5.83
C GLY A 181 -14.47 -19.19 -5.81
N ILE A 182 -14.24 -17.90 -5.65
CA ILE A 182 -15.33 -16.91 -5.60
C ILE A 182 -15.84 -16.64 -7.02
N PRO A 183 -17.17 -16.62 -7.25
CA PRO A 183 -17.72 -16.37 -8.58
C PRO A 183 -17.43 -14.94 -9.07
N ASP A 184 -17.20 -14.81 -10.37
CA ASP A 184 -16.80 -13.56 -11.03
C ASP A 184 -17.73 -12.39 -10.75
N ASN A 185 -19.04 -12.64 -10.79
CA ASN A 185 -20.08 -11.61 -10.59
C ASN A 185 -20.12 -11.02 -9.18
N LYS A 186 -19.42 -11.62 -8.23
CA LYS A 186 -19.29 -11.12 -6.84
C LYS A 186 -18.07 -10.20 -6.66
N ILE A 187 -17.17 -10.14 -7.66
CA ILE A 187 -15.90 -9.44 -7.57
C ILE A 187 -15.90 -8.23 -8.51
N HIS A 188 -15.73 -7.05 -7.94
CA HIS A 188 -15.66 -5.79 -8.65
C HIS A 188 -14.23 -5.27 -8.61
N VAL A 189 -13.69 -4.85 -9.77
CA VAL A 189 -12.37 -4.23 -9.81
C VAL A 189 -12.51 -2.74 -9.62
N ILE A 190 -11.84 -2.19 -8.61
CA ILE A 190 -11.75 -0.75 -8.35
C ILE A 190 -10.28 -0.40 -8.22
N TYR A 191 -9.76 0.29 -9.20
CA TYR A 191 -8.38 0.77 -9.22
C TYR A 191 -8.14 1.87 -8.19
N HIS A 192 -6.88 2.03 -7.78
CA HIS A 192 -6.47 3.14 -6.94
C HIS A 192 -6.21 4.40 -7.74
N GLY A 193 -6.32 5.56 -7.11
CA GLY A 193 -5.86 6.83 -7.64
C GLY A 193 -4.43 7.16 -7.17
N CYS A 194 -3.97 8.35 -7.53
CA CYS A 194 -2.70 8.91 -7.10
C CYS A 194 -2.93 10.12 -6.18
N SER A 195 -2.37 10.09 -4.97
CA SER A 195 -2.51 11.18 -3.97
C SER A 195 -1.29 12.09 -3.93
N PHE A 196 -0.32 11.95 -4.83
CA PHE A 196 0.85 12.82 -4.86
C PHE A 196 0.46 14.26 -5.21
N PRO A 197 1.19 15.27 -4.66
CA PRO A 197 1.00 16.66 -5.05
C PRO A 197 1.30 16.87 -6.54
N HIS A 198 0.79 17.94 -7.12
CA HIS A 198 1.03 18.26 -8.55
C HIS A 198 2.43 18.80 -8.81
N THR A 199 3.07 19.38 -7.81
CA THR A 199 4.42 19.96 -7.89
C THR A 199 5.09 19.87 -6.53
N SER A 200 6.42 19.69 -6.54
CA SER A 200 7.20 19.85 -5.30
C SER A 200 7.56 21.33 -5.09
N LYS A 201 7.44 21.74 -3.83
CA LYS A 201 7.98 23.03 -3.37
C LYS A 201 9.40 22.90 -2.83
N ARG A 202 9.96 21.70 -2.77
CA ARG A 202 11.25 21.40 -2.16
C ARG A 202 12.16 20.70 -3.16
N GLU A 203 13.23 21.37 -3.55
CA GLU A 203 14.33 20.73 -4.28
C GLU A 203 15.21 19.95 -3.30
N ILE A 204 15.52 18.70 -3.68
CA ILE A 204 16.53 17.90 -2.98
C ILE A 204 17.85 18.02 -3.73
N GLN A 205 18.95 18.15 -3.00
CA GLN A 205 20.28 18.23 -3.61
C GLN A 205 20.90 16.82 -3.63
N ILE A 206 20.85 16.19 -4.79
CA ILE A 206 21.53 14.92 -5.04
C ILE A 206 22.50 15.15 -6.20
N SER A 207 23.79 14.96 -5.93
CA SER A 207 24.86 15.29 -6.89
C SER A 207 25.01 14.24 -7.99
N ASN A 208 24.69 12.98 -7.72
CA ASN A 208 24.90 11.87 -8.64
C ASN A 208 23.58 11.45 -9.30
N PRO A 209 23.60 11.03 -10.58
CA PRO A 209 22.45 10.40 -11.19
C PRO A 209 22.09 9.10 -10.47
N TYR A 210 20.82 8.76 -10.40
CA TYR A 210 20.40 7.58 -9.67
C TYR A 210 19.18 6.88 -10.24
N LEU A 211 19.12 5.57 -9.98
CA LEU A 211 17.93 4.76 -10.06
C LEU A 211 17.19 4.86 -8.74
N LEU A 212 15.87 4.96 -8.76
CA LEU A 212 15.05 5.00 -7.56
C LEU A 212 14.41 3.64 -7.28
N TYR A 213 14.58 3.12 -6.07
CA TYR A 213 13.89 1.95 -5.54
C TYR A 213 13.02 2.37 -4.35
N VAL A 214 11.73 2.01 -4.36
CA VAL A 214 10.76 2.45 -3.34
C VAL A 214 10.15 1.27 -2.61
N GLY A 215 10.17 1.33 -1.29
CA GLY A 215 9.46 0.41 -0.40
C GLY A 215 10.32 -0.66 0.25
N ASP A 216 9.66 -1.72 0.72
CA ASP A 216 10.32 -2.86 1.33
C ASP A 216 11.14 -3.65 0.31
N ARG A 217 12.15 -4.36 0.82
CA ARG A 217 13.13 -5.10 0.02
C ARG A 217 13.11 -6.60 0.30
N ASN A 218 12.00 -7.12 0.82
CA ASN A 218 11.90 -8.52 1.22
C ASN A 218 11.36 -9.41 0.10
N ASN A 219 11.79 -10.66 0.06
CA ASN A 219 11.17 -11.79 -0.61
C ASN A 219 10.73 -11.48 -2.06
N TYR A 220 9.44 -11.55 -2.35
CA TYR A 220 8.82 -11.31 -3.66
C TYR A 220 9.08 -9.92 -4.26
N LYS A 221 9.67 -8.98 -3.49
CA LYS A 221 10.15 -7.68 -4.01
C LYS A 221 11.43 -7.83 -4.85
N ASN A 222 12.04 -9.00 -4.88
CA ASN A 222 13.18 -9.38 -5.73
C ASN A 222 14.39 -8.45 -5.59
N PHE A 223 14.60 -7.84 -4.42
CA PHE A 223 15.69 -6.90 -4.22
C PHE A 223 17.08 -7.55 -4.39
N ASP A 224 17.25 -8.78 -3.90
CA ASP A 224 18.53 -9.48 -3.98
C ASP A 224 18.90 -9.81 -5.44
N LEU A 225 17.93 -10.25 -6.25
CA LEU A 225 18.11 -10.46 -7.69
C LEU A 225 18.36 -9.13 -8.42
N PHE A 226 17.65 -8.07 -8.05
CA PHE A 226 17.89 -6.75 -8.60
C PHE A 226 19.33 -6.28 -8.35
N VAL A 227 19.86 -6.41 -7.13
CA VAL A 227 21.26 -6.07 -6.82
C VAL A 227 22.23 -6.87 -7.71
N GLN A 228 22.00 -8.17 -7.85
CA GLN A 228 22.83 -9.03 -8.68
C GLN A 228 22.83 -8.59 -10.14
N TYR A 229 21.65 -8.38 -10.74
CA TYR A 229 21.52 -8.14 -12.18
C TYR A 229 21.79 -6.67 -12.57
N VAL A 230 21.63 -5.71 -11.67
CA VAL A 230 22.00 -4.32 -11.93
C VAL A 230 23.50 -4.06 -11.81
N THR A 231 24.25 -4.98 -11.22
CA THR A 231 25.70 -4.87 -10.99
C THR A 231 26.51 -4.47 -12.23
N PRO A 232 26.36 -5.15 -13.40
CA PRO A 232 27.13 -4.76 -14.60
C PRO A 232 26.87 -3.32 -15.04
N PHE A 233 25.62 -2.85 -14.95
CA PHE A 233 25.27 -1.48 -15.27
C PHE A 233 25.92 -0.49 -14.31
N LEU A 234 25.88 -0.74 -13.01
CA LEU A 234 26.49 0.14 -12.01
C LEU A 234 28.03 0.15 -12.09
N LEU A 235 28.66 -0.94 -12.50
CA LEU A 235 30.12 -0.98 -12.69
C LEU A 235 30.54 -0.22 -13.94
N SER A 236 29.74 -0.22 -15.02
CA SER A 236 30.02 0.55 -16.23
C SER A 236 29.76 2.06 -16.10
N HIS A 237 28.89 2.47 -15.16
CA HIS A 237 28.51 3.86 -14.90
C HIS A 237 28.94 4.27 -13.48
N ALA A 238 30.20 4.74 -13.34
CA ALA A 238 30.83 5.00 -12.06
C ALA A 238 30.11 6.02 -11.17
N GLU A 239 29.43 6.99 -11.76
CA GLU A 239 28.64 8.03 -11.10
C GLU A 239 27.25 7.56 -10.65
N MET A 240 26.71 6.51 -11.27
CA MET A 240 25.34 6.06 -11.00
C MET A 240 25.19 5.51 -9.59
N ARG A 241 24.07 5.82 -8.93
CA ARG A 241 23.67 5.31 -7.61
C ARG A 241 22.30 4.64 -7.68
N VAL A 242 21.96 3.90 -6.64
CA VAL A 242 20.60 3.39 -6.38
C VAL A 242 20.12 4.02 -5.08
N MET A 243 19.15 4.90 -5.17
CA MET A 243 18.51 5.50 -4.00
C MET A 243 17.38 4.58 -3.55
N CYS A 244 17.47 4.10 -2.31
CA CYS A 244 16.47 3.20 -1.73
C CYS A 244 15.72 3.88 -0.59
N THR A 245 14.40 3.95 -0.68
CA THR A 245 13.56 4.40 0.44
C THR A 245 13.12 3.24 1.32
N GLY A 246 12.32 3.53 2.35
CA GLY A 246 11.84 2.53 3.31
C GLY A 246 12.82 2.32 4.46
N ARG A 247 12.90 1.09 4.99
CA ARG A 247 13.80 0.78 6.11
C ARG A 247 15.28 0.88 5.74
N SER A 248 16.12 1.17 6.72
CA SER A 248 17.58 1.13 6.55
C SER A 248 18.08 -0.24 6.13
N PHE A 249 19.23 -0.30 5.48
CA PHE A 249 19.84 -1.56 5.04
C PHE A 249 20.22 -2.44 6.25
N ASN A 250 19.84 -3.71 6.18
CA ASN A 250 20.22 -4.73 7.15
C ASN A 250 21.60 -5.33 6.81
N CYS A 251 22.10 -6.22 7.71
CA CYS A 251 23.42 -6.84 7.53
C CYS A 251 23.50 -7.67 6.24
N LYS A 252 22.46 -8.44 5.89
CA LYS A 252 22.46 -9.27 4.67
C LYS A 252 22.51 -8.42 3.39
N GLU A 253 21.78 -7.31 3.37
CA GLU A 253 21.82 -6.37 2.24
C GLU A 253 23.20 -5.73 2.07
N LYS A 254 23.85 -5.36 3.20
CA LYS A 254 25.23 -4.83 3.19
C LYS A 254 26.25 -5.87 2.72
N GLU A 255 26.14 -7.10 3.20
CA GLU A 255 26.97 -8.23 2.73
C GLU A 255 26.80 -8.47 1.22
N LEU A 256 25.55 -8.37 0.72
CA LEU A 256 25.27 -8.48 -0.71
C LEU A 256 25.95 -7.35 -1.51
N PHE A 257 25.92 -6.11 -1.03
CA PHE A 257 26.61 -4.99 -1.66
C PHE A 257 28.12 -5.22 -1.71
N THR A 258 28.71 -5.67 -0.61
CA THR A 258 30.15 -5.99 -0.55
C THR A 258 30.53 -7.11 -1.52
N LYS A 259 29.73 -8.17 -1.59
CA LYS A 259 29.93 -9.27 -2.55
C LYS A 259 29.99 -8.80 -4.00
N HIS A 260 29.20 -7.78 -4.34
CA HIS A 260 29.11 -7.21 -5.69
C HIS A 260 29.94 -5.94 -5.90
N GLN A 261 30.72 -5.49 -4.90
CA GLN A 261 31.55 -4.27 -4.93
C GLN A 261 30.71 -3.00 -5.14
N LEU A 262 29.55 -2.94 -4.48
CA LEU A 262 28.54 -1.88 -4.63
C LEU A 262 28.23 -1.11 -3.34
N GLU A 263 29.12 -1.17 -2.31
CA GLU A 263 28.87 -0.60 -0.98
C GLU A 263 28.50 0.89 -1.04
N GLU A 264 29.18 1.65 -1.91
CA GLU A 264 28.95 3.08 -2.07
C GLU A 264 27.90 3.42 -3.15
N ARG A 265 27.34 2.39 -3.81
CA ARG A 265 26.37 2.57 -4.89
C ARG A 265 24.94 2.58 -4.41
N PHE A 266 24.63 1.82 -3.35
CA PHE A 266 23.31 1.78 -2.74
C PHE A 266 23.25 2.78 -1.58
N VAL A 267 22.37 3.77 -1.71
CA VAL A 267 22.19 4.85 -0.74
C VAL A 267 20.78 4.76 -0.14
N HIS A 268 20.70 4.62 1.18
CA HIS A 268 19.42 4.73 1.87
C HIS A 268 19.02 6.20 2.02
N TYR A 269 17.79 6.53 1.59
CA TYR A 269 17.25 7.87 1.69
C TYR A 269 15.99 7.87 2.56
N TRP A 270 16.04 8.66 3.63
CA TRP A 270 14.90 8.84 4.51
C TRP A 270 14.02 9.97 4.02
N VAL A 271 12.82 9.65 3.57
CA VAL A 271 11.85 10.62 3.07
C VAL A 271 11.05 11.20 4.24
N SER A 272 11.01 12.52 4.36
CA SER A 272 10.35 13.23 5.46
C SER A 272 8.99 13.82 5.10
N SER A 273 8.66 13.95 3.81
CA SER A 273 7.41 14.53 3.32
C SER A 273 7.07 14.05 1.90
N ASP A 274 5.80 14.21 1.50
CA ASP A 274 5.35 13.89 0.13
C ASP A 274 6.03 14.81 -0.91
N ASP A 275 6.32 16.08 -0.58
CA ASP A 275 7.06 16.99 -1.46
C ASP A 275 8.49 16.50 -1.73
N GLU A 276 9.18 16.03 -0.70
CA GLU A 276 10.52 15.46 -0.82
C GLU A 276 10.49 14.15 -1.61
N PHE A 277 9.46 13.35 -1.37
CA PHE A 277 9.27 12.10 -2.11
C PHE A 277 8.98 12.33 -3.59
N PHE A 278 8.15 13.33 -3.90
CA PHE A 278 7.94 13.76 -5.29
C PHE A 278 9.25 14.17 -5.96
N SER A 279 10.08 15.00 -5.28
CA SER A 279 11.37 15.45 -5.82
C SER A 279 12.32 14.29 -6.05
N LEU A 280 12.28 13.26 -5.17
CA LEU A 280 13.10 12.07 -5.31
C LEU A 280 12.71 11.23 -6.55
N TYR A 281 11.44 11.13 -6.88
CA TYR A 281 11.00 10.54 -8.14
C TYR A 281 11.40 11.42 -9.33
N HIS A 282 11.12 12.73 -9.26
CA HIS A 282 11.30 13.65 -10.38
C HIS A 282 12.74 13.73 -10.90
N GLN A 283 13.72 13.66 -9.99
CA GLN A 283 15.15 13.76 -10.32
C GLN A 283 15.77 12.39 -10.69
N ALA A 284 15.09 11.28 -10.48
CA ALA A 284 15.61 9.96 -10.82
C ALA A 284 15.77 9.77 -12.33
N LEU A 285 16.79 9.03 -12.74
CA LEU A 285 16.90 8.54 -14.10
C LEU A 285 15.67 7.71 -14.46
N CYS A 286 15.31 6.76 -13.59
CA CYS A 286 14.05 6.02 -13.61
C CYS A 286 13.74 5.45 -12.23
N PHE A 287 12.46 5.18 -12.00
CA PHE A 287 11.99 4.33 -10.92
C PHE A 287 12.04 2.86 -11.37
N VAL A 288 12.71 2.01 -10.58
CA VAL A 288 12.83 0.58 -10.85
C VAL A 288 11.97 -0.21 -9.88
N TYR A 289 11.11 -1.07 -10.41
CA TYR A 289 10.20 -1.90 -9.61
C TYR A 289 10.36 -3.37 -9.97
N PRO A 290 11.28 -4.10 -9.32
CA PRO A 290 11.63 -5.45 -9.69
C PRO A 290 10.73 -6.52 -9.07
N SER A 291 9.69 -6.13 -8.35
CA SER A 291 8.77 -7.07 -7.68
C SER A 291 8.26 -8.15 -8.62
N GLU A 292 8.19 -9.35 -8.10
CA GLU A 292 7.59 -10.51 -8.79
C GLU A 292 6.06 -10.43 -8.75
N TYR A 293 5.52 -9.85 -7.68
CA TYR A 293 4.09 -9.69 -7.52
C TYR A 293 3.75 -8.43 -6.72
N GLU A 294 2.69 -7.75 -7.18
CA GLU A 294 2.00 -6.67 -6.49
C GLU A 294 0.48 -6.78 -6.74
N GLY A 295 -0.32 -6.25 -5.81
CA GLY A 295 -1.76 -6.19 -6.02
C GLY A 295 -2.17 -5.08 -6.98
N PHE A 296 -1.47 -3.90 -6.94
CA PHE A 296 -1.75 -2.75 -7.80
C PHE A 296 -0.48 -2.01 -8.23
N GLY A 297 0.36 -1.58 -7.27
CA GLY A 297 1.57 -0.82 -7.60
C GLY A 297 1.36 0.70 -7.60
N ILE A 298 0.83 1.27 -6.52
CA ILE A 298 0.68 2.74 -6.35
C ILE A 298 1.97 3.51 -6.73
N PRO A 299 3.21 3.05 -6.41
CA PRO A 299 4.45 3.67 -6.83
C PRO A 299 4.58 3.95 -8.33
N ILE A 300 3.90 3.20 -9.20
CA ILE A 300 3.87 3.47 -10.65
C ILE A 300 3.17 4.80 -10.91
N LEU A 301 2.02 5.02 -10.29
CA LEU A 301 1.27 6.27 -10.45
C LEU A 301 1.99 7.47 -9.82
N GLU A 302 2.69 7.25 -8.72
CA GLU A 302 3.54 8.27 -8.08
C GLU A 302 4.68 8.69 -9.00
N ALA A 303 5.37 7.73 -9.62
CA ALA A 303 6.39 7.99 -10.63
C ALA A 303 5.84 8.76 -11.85
N TYR A 304 4.68 8.36 -12.35
CA TYR A 304 4.00 9.05 -13.47
C TYR A 304 3.66 10.49 -13.11
N LYS A 305 3.12 10.72 -11.92
CA LYS A 305 2.79 12.05 -11.40
C LYS A 305 4.03 12.95 -11.32
N ALA A 306 5.16 12.38 -10.92
CA ALA A 306 6.44 13.07 -10.82
C ALA A 306 7.22 13.14 -12.15
N SER A 307 6.66 12.68 -13.28
CA SER A 307 7.34 12.63 -14.58
C SER A 307 8.67 11.85 -14.53
N CYS A 308 8.67 10.73 -13.82
CA CYS A 308 9.80 9.82 -13.69
C CYS A 308 9.62 8.64 -14.65
N PRO A 309 10.56 8.33 -15.54
CA PRO A 309 10.54 7.09 -16.31
C PRO A 309 10.42 5.87 -15.42
N VAL A 310 9.66 4.86 -15.83
CA VAL A 310 9.39 3.66 -15.03
C VAL A 310 9.92 2.43 -15.71
N LEU A 311 10.67 1.62 -14.97
CA LEU A 311 11.24 0.35 -15.39
C LEU A 311 10.68 -0.77 -14.50
N LEU A 312 9.86 -1.65 -15.07
CA LEU A 312 9.08 -2.67 -14.36
C LEU A 312 9.52 -4.07 -14.74
N ASN A 313 9.55 -4.97 -13.76
CA ASN A 313 9.50 -6.39 -14.06
C ASN A 313 8.18 -6.72 -14.77
N ASN A 314 8.23 -7.47 -15.87
CA ASN A 314 7.03 -7.82 -16.66
C ASN A 314 6.21 -8.92 -15.95
N ALA A 315 5.61 -8.57 -14.81
CA ALA A 315 4.95 -9.52 -13.94
C ALA A 315 3.68 -8.94 -13.30
N SER A 316 2.80 -9.82 -12.81
CA SER A 316 1.64 -9.48 -11.98
C SER A 316 0.72 -8.43 -12.64
N CYS A 317 0.29 -7.43 -11.87
CA CYS A 317 -0.57 -6.34 -12.33
C CYS A 317 0.16 -5.23 -13.12
N PHE A 318 1.49 -5.28 -13.22
CA PHE A 318 2.24 -4.17 -13.81
C PHE A 318 1.87 -3.85 -15.26
N PRO A 319 1.73 -4.84 -16.18
CA PRO A 319 1.28 -4.56 -17.55
C PRO A 319 -0.14 -4.00 -17.60
N GLU A 320 -1.02 -4.41 -16.69
CA GLU A 320 -2.38 -3.90 -16.56
C GLU A 320 -2.39 -2.43 -16.14
N ILE A 321 -1.57 -2.08 -15.13
CA ILE A 321 -1.57 -0.73 -14.55
C ILE A 321 -0.75 0.23 -15.42
N ALA A 322 0.42 -0.14 -15.86
CA ALA A 322 1.33 0.74 -16.58
C ALA A 322 1.10 0.78 -18.10
N GLY A 323 0.53 -0.27 -18.70
CA GLY A 323 0.31 -0.35 -20.14
C GLY A 323 1.60 -0.18 -20.94
N ASP A 324 1.56 0.60 -22.01
CA ASP A 324 2.72 0.95 -22.84
C ASP A 324 3.48 2.20 -22.36
N ALA A 325 3.16 2.69 -21.17
CA ALA A 325 3.75 3.87 -20.56
C ALA A 325 4.94 3.56 -19.63
N ALA A 326 5.46 2.33 -19.67
CA ALA A 326 6.63 1.88 -18.94
C ALA A 326 7.59 1.10 -19.85
N VAL A 327 8.83 1.00 -19.42
CA VAL A 327 9.80 0.05 -19.99
C VAL A 327 9.71 -1.22 -19.16
N TYR A 328 9.66 -2.36 -19.82
CA TYR A 328 9.58 -3.65 -19.15
C TYR A 328 10.88 -4.44 -19.32
N PHE A 329 11.26 -5.11 -18.26
CA PHE A 329 12.33 -6.09 -18.26
C PHE A 329 11.83 -7.44 -17.76
N HIS A 330 12.55 -8.49 -18.07
CA HIS A 330 12.41 -9.82 -17.50
C HIS A 330 13.48 -10.03 -16.42
N MET A 331 13.10 -10.66 -15.33
CA MET A 331 14.05 -11.05 -14.29
C MET A 331 13.53 -12.27 -13.51
N ASP A 332 14.30 -13.34 -13.54
CA ASP A 332 14.09 -14.51 -12.70
C ASP A 332 15.41 -15.01 -12.10
N SER A 333 15.44 -16.23 -11.58
CA SER A 333 16.66 -16.82 -11.01
C SER A 333 17.68 -17.29 -12.05
N ILE A 334 17.32 -17.26 -13.33
CA ILE A 334 18.14 -17.79 -14.45
C ILE A 334 18.82 -16.63 -15.17
N ASP A 335 18.06 -15.62 -15.59
CA ASP A 335 18.56 -14.48 -16.36
C ASP A 335 17.76 -13.20 -16.14
N SER A 336 18.23 -12.10 -16.74
CA SER A 336 17.54 -10.81 -16.79
C SER A 336 18.08 -9.94 -17.93
N ASP A 337 17.19 -9.24 -18.59
CA ASP A 337 17.53 -8.22 -19.59
C ASP A 337 17.53 -6.77 -19.02
N ILE A 338 17.53 -6.62 -17.68
CA ILE A 338 17.44 -5.32 -17.00
C ILE A 338 18.56 -4.36 -17.42
N VAL A 339 19.79 -4.86 -17.63
CA VAL A 339 20.92 -4.03 -18.07
C VAL A 339 20.64 -3.42 -19.44
N GLU A 340 20.17 -4.21 -20.40
CA GLU A 340 19.79 -3.71 -21.74
C GLU A 340 18.75 -2.60 -21.64
N LYS A 341 17.74 -2.77 -20.79
CA LYS A 341 16.66 -1.77 -20.62
C LYS A 341 17.16 -0.52 -19.90
N LEU A 342 18.06 -0.65 -18.92
CA LEU A 342 18.71 0.48 -18.27
C LEU A 342 19.60 1.28 -19.22
N GLU A 343 20.43 0.61 -20.05
CA GLU A 343 21.25 1.27 -21.08
C GLU A 343 20.37 2.03 -22.08
N LYS A 344 19.26 1.45 -22.47
CA LYS A 344 18.27 2.11 -23.33
C LYS A 344 17.72 3.38 -22.67
N ILE A 345 17.28 3.34 -21.40
CA ILE A 345 16.75 4.52 -20.69
C ILE A 345 17.85 5.57 -20.50
N TYR A 346 19.07 5.14 -20.15
CA TYR A 346 20.22 6.02 -19.97
C TYR A 346 20.59 6.77 -21.25
N SER A 347 20.45 6.13 -22.40
CA SER A 347 20.74 6.70 -23.72
C SER A 347 19.58 7.47 -24.38
N TYR A 348 18.42 7.58 -23.72
CA TYR A 348 17.29 8.30 -24.30
C TYR A 348 17.64 9.71 -24.70
N SER A 349 17.33 10.07 -25.94
CA SER A 349 17.23 11.48 -26.35
C SER A 349 16.10 12.17 -25.58
N GLU A 350 16.17 13.49 -25.48
CA GLU A 350 15.08 14.28 -24.87
C GLU A 350 13.72 14.00 -25.53
N LYS A 351 13.70 13.79 -26.84
CA LYS A 351 12.48 13.44 -27.59
C LYS A 351 11.90 12.09 -27.16
N GLU A 352 12.75 11.06 -27.00
CA GLU A 352 12.29 9.73 -26.56
C GLU A 352 11.82 9.76 -25.11
N ARG A 353 12.55 10.44 -24.23
CA ARG A 353 12.14 10.65 -22.85
C ARG A 353 10.78 11.34 -22.79
N ASN A 354 10.61 12.46 -23.49
CA ASN A 354 9.35 13.22 -23.51
C ASN A 354 8.19 12.40 -24.09
N ALA A 355 8.42 11.57 -25.10
CA ALA A 355 7.41 10.68 -25.64
C ALA A 355 6.95 9.64 -24.62
N LEU A 356 7.86 9.06 -23.84
CA LEU A 356 7.50 8.15 -22.74
C LEU A 356 6.70 8.86 -21.65
N LEU A 357 7.14 10.06 -21.23
CA LEU A 357 6.47 10.86 -20.20
C LEU A 357 5.06 11.29 -20.63
N ALA A 358 4.84 11.61 -21.91
CA ALA A 358 3.52 11.92 -22.44
C ALA A 358 2.55 10.71 -22.27
N LYS A 359 2.99 9.50 -22.63
CA LYS A 359 2.22 8.28 -22.42
C LYS A 359 1.90 8.05 -20.94
N GLN A 360 2.86 8.35 -20.05
CA GLN A 360 2.65 8.24 -18.60
C GLN A 360 1.54 9.17 -18.11
N GLN A 361 1.48 10.41 -18.61
CA GLN A 361 0.42 11.35 -18.25
C GLN A 361 -0.96 10.91 -18.79
N GLU A 362 -1.02 10.40 -20.02
CA GLU A 362 -2.25 9.82 -20.57
C GLU A 362 -2.72 8.61 -19.73
N ARG A 363 -1.79 7.74 -19.34
CA ARG A 363 -2.10 6.56 -18.53
C ARG A 363 -2.54 6.95 -17.13
N LEU A 364 -1.88 7.92 -16.49
CA LEU A 364 -2.23 8.42 -15.16
C LEU A 364 -3.66 8.97 -15.09
N ALA A 365 -4.14 9.60 -16.16
CA ALA A 365 -5.51 10.16 -16.24
C ALA A 365 -6.62 9.10 -16.10
N LEU A 366 -6.30 7.81 -16.27
CA LEU A 366 -7.25 6.72 -16.07
C LEU A 366 -7.47 6.37 -14.59
N TYR A 367 -6.63 6.89 -13.68
CA TYR A 367 -6.61 6.52 -12.27
C TYR A 367 -6.94 7.72 -11.38
N SER A 368 -8.13 7.72 -10.81
CA SER A 368 -8.64 8.81 -9.97
C SER A 368 -9.33 8.27 -8.73
N TRP A 369 -9.02 8.81 -7.57
CA TRP A 369 -9.72 8.48 -6.32
C TRP A 369 -11.19 8.83 -6.37
N GLU A 370 -11.56 9.89 -7.08
CA GLU A 370 -12.97 10.29 -7.28
C GLU A 370 -13.73 9.21 -8.08
N GLN A 371 -13.14 8.70 -9.17
CA GLN A 371 -13.74 7.61 -9.94
C GLN A 371 -13.86 6.34 -9.10
N SER A 372 -12.82 5.99 -8.35
CA SER A 372 -12.79 4.82 -7.45
C SER A 372 -13.88 4.92 -6.38
N ALA A 373 -14.02 6.08 -5.75
CA ALA A 373 -15.02 6.32 -4.72
C ALA A 373 -16.45 6.31 -5.29
N ASN A 374 -16.67 6.83 -6.50
CA ASN A 374 -17.96 6.76 -7.18
C ASN A 374 -18.34 5.32 -7.54
N GLN A 375 -17.39 4.50 -8.00
CA GLN A 375 -17.64 3.08 -8.26
C GLN A 375 -17.95 2.33 -6.96
N MET A 376 -17.23 2.62 -5.88
CA MET A 376 -17.48 2.06 -4.55
C MET A 376 -18.87 2.43 -4.03
N ALA A 377 -19.25 3.70 -4.16
CA ALA A 377 -20.58 4.19 -3.77
C ALA A 377 -21.72 3.45 -4.51
N LYS A 378 -21.55 3.17 -5.79
CA LYS A 378 -22.50 2.38 -6.56
C LYS A 378 -22.66 0.97 -5.98
N ILE A 379 -21.56 0.30 -5.64
CA ILE A 379 -21.62 -1.03 -5.03
C ILE A 379 -22.35 -0.98 -3.69
N TYR A 380 -22.10 0.03 -2.86
CA TYR A 380 -22.81 0.19 -1.59
C TYR A 380 -24.33 0.35 -1.81
N CYS A 381 -24.73 1.16 -2.81
CA CYS A 381 -26.15 1.32 -3.15
C CYS A 381 -26.79 0.00 -3.62
N ASP A 382 -26.09 -0.73 -4.49
CA ASP A 382 -26.58 -1.97 -5.07
C ASP A 382 -26.80 -3.03 -3.98
N ILE A 383 -25.88 -3.21 -3.03
CA ILE A 383 -25.99 -4.24 -1.98
C ILE A 383 -26.88 -3.81 -0.81
N ALA A 384 -27.05 -2.54 -0.52
CA ALA A 384 -27.95 -2.04 0.52
C ALA A 384 -29.44 -2.16 0.12
N SER A 385 -29.72 -2.32 -1.18
CA SER A 385 -31.08 -2.43 -1.73
C SER A 385 -31.60 -3.87 -1.75
N ILE A 386 -30.77 -4.84 -1.38
CA ILE A 386 -31.11 -6.28 -1.30
C ILE A 386 -31.50 -6.65 0.13
#